data_2bfa3f69aa50cf474390e77621ead1d2
#
_entry.id   2bfa3f69aa50cf474390e77621ead1d2
#
_cell.length_a   1.000
_cell.length_b   1.000
_cell.length_c   1.000
_cell.angle_alpha   90.00
_cell.angle_beta   90.00
_cell.angle_gamma   90.00
#
_symmetry.space_group_name_H-M   'P 1'
#
loop_
_entity.id
_entity.type
_entity.pdbx_description
1 polymer ?
#
loop_
_entity_poly.entity_id
_entity_poly.type
_entity_poly.pdbx_seq_one_letter_code
_entity_poly.pdbx_strand_id
1 'polypeptide(L)'
;MAGRADLRRYSRHLLIPEVGLAGQERLSRARVLVIGAGGLGSPVLAYLAAAGIGRIVVVDDDTVDVTNLQRQILYDTADVGAPKASRAAERLRALNPQIAIDALAVRFDAGNARELVRLVDVVVDGSDTFSTRYLVNDACVLEGKPDVHGAIFRFDGQLSVFGAPGGPCYRCLYPEPPPEDLVPSCSEGGVLGVLAGMVGTFQANEAIKLILGIGTPLVGRLLLIDALDARVRDVRIARDPACPLCGETPTITEVGGVPDRAAPPSTVPELDLDAFDAALAAGALLLDVRDPHERALGEVPGAIAIPATTLEARMHELDTAKTYVVACRVGTKSRWAAQRLKEAGFGRVYHLRDGLLALAARDAAFDLF
;
A
#
# COMPACT_ATOMS: atom_id res chain seq x y z
N MET A 1 -22.05 27.72 15.08
CA MET A 1 -21.56 27.52 16.48
C MET A 1 -21.89 26.11 16.89
N ALA A 2 -20.88 25.31 17.29
CA ALA A 2 -21.10 23.95 17.80
C ALA A 2 -22.00 23.99 19.07
N GLY A 3 -22.99 23.12 19.16
CA GLY A 3 -23.86 23.02 20.33
C GLY A 3 -23.12 22.51 21.58
N ARG A 4 -23.69 22.73 22.78
CA ARG A 4 -23.08 22.26 24.05
C ARG A 4 -22.83 20.75 24.10
N ALA A 5 -23.59 19.93 23.34
CA ALA A 5 -23.40 18.49 23.22
C ALA A 5 -22.12 18.14 22.43
N ASP A 6 -21.78 18.96 21.45
CA ASP A 6 -20.60 18.77 20.60
C ASP A 6 -19.32 19.02 21.37
N LEU A 7 -19.30 20.00 22.28
CA LEU A 7 -18.15 20.31 23.12
C LEU A 7 -17.80 19.19 24.11
N ARG A 8 -18.79 18.38 24.54
CA ARG A 8 -18.52 17.25 25.45
C ARG A 8 -17.69 16.15 24.76
N ARG A 9 -17.97 15.85 23.48
CA ARG A 9 -17.22 14.84 22.72
C ARG A 9 -15.73 15.18 22.66
N TYR A 10 -15.42 16.44 22.42
CA TYR A 10 -14.06 16.93 22.23
C TYR A 10 -13.45 17.56 23.49
N SER A 11 -14.05 17.36 24.67
CA SER A 11 -13.61 18.01 25.90
C SER A 11 -12.12 17.80 26.19
N ARG A 12 -11.55 16.65 25.82
CA ARG A 12 -10.12 16.37 26.04
C ARG A 12 -9.22 17.18 25.08
N HIS A 13 -9.64 17.42 23.85
CA HIS A 13 -8.97 18.32 22.92
C HIS A 13 -9.02 19.78 23.42
N LEU A 14 -10.18 20.20 23.95
CA LEU A 14 -10.37 21.58 24.40
C LEU A 14 -9.48 21.95 25.60
N LEU A 15 -9.00 20.98 26.35
CA LEU A 15 -8.08 21.17 27.50
C LEU A 15 -6.62 21.30 27.04
N ILE A 16 -6.29 21.00 25.80
CA ILE A 16 -4.94 21.17 25.25
C ILE A 16 -4.80 22.61 24.76
N PRO A 17 -3.90 23.45 25.33
CA PRO A 17 -3.81 24.86 24.98
C PRO A 17 -3.60 25.13 23.48
N GLU A 18 -2.83 24.28 22.81
CA GLU A 18 -2.53 24.38 21.37
C GLU A 18 -3.72 24.04 20.50
N VAL A 19 -4.73 23.35 21.01
CA VAL A 19 -5.96 23.00 20.31
C VAL A 19 -7.08 23.95 20.71
N GLY A 20 -7.54 23.87 21.96
CA GLY A 20 -8.61 24.70 22.49
C GLY A 20 -9.88 24.67 21.65
N LEU A 21 -10.74 25.64 21.86
CA LEU A 21 -11.98 25.80 21.09
C LEU A 21 -11.68 26.17 19.62
N ALA A 22 -10.72 27.08 19.41
CA ALA A 22 -10.37 27.55 18.06
C ALA A 22 -9.77 26.46 17.20
N GLY A 23 -8.95 25.56 17.77
CA GLY A 23 -8.42 24.40 17.07
C GLY A 23 -9.53 23.41 16.73
N GLN A 24 -10.45 23.11 17.66
CA GLN A 24 -11.56 22.22 17.39
C GLN A 24 -12.50 22.78 16.28
N GLU A 25 -12.69 24.10 16.23
CA GLU A 25 -13.42 24.74 15.13
C GLU A 25 -12.68 24.60 13.78
N ARG A 26 -11.35 24.67 13.75
CA ARG A 26 -10.56 24.39 12.53
C ARG A 26 -10.77 22.96 12.08
N LEU A 27 -10.65 21.97 13.00
CA LEU A 27 -10.89 20.56 12.68
C LEU A 27 -12.31 20.35 12.10
N SER A 28 -13.33 20.96 12.71
CA SER A 28 -14.72 20.82 12.25
C SER A 28 -15.02 21.45 10.89
N ARG A 29 -14.15 22.32 10.39
CA ARG A 29 -14.26 22.93 9.03
C ARG A 29 -13.39 22.25 8.02
N ALA A 30 -12.41 21.49 8.47
CA ALA A 30 -11.41 20.84 7.62
C ALA A 30 -12.02 19.72 6.78
N ARG A 31 -11.45 19.55 5.59
CA ARG A 31 -11.75 18.48 4.64
C ARG A 31 -10.51 17.66 4.38
N VAL A 32 -10.61 16.36 4.55
CA VAL A 32 -9.50 15.42 4.35
C VAL A 32 -9.90 14.36 3.33
N LEU A 33 -9.05 14.11 2.36
CA LEU A 33 -9.14 12.97 1.45
C LEU A 33 -8.24 11.85 1.99
N VAL A 34 -8.79 10.66 2.17
CA VAL A 34 -8.04 9.45 2.52
C VAL A 34 -8.11 8.49 1.35
N ILE A 35 -6.96 8.19 0.78
CA ILE A 35 -6.80 7.26 -0.34
C ILE A 35 -6.37 5.91 0.23
N GLY A 36 -7.21 4.91 0.03
CA GLY A 36 -7.10 3.60 0.64
C GLY A 36 -7.75 3.52 2.03
N ALA A 37 -8.71 2.62 2.19
CA ALA A 37 -9.33 2.26 3.47
C ALA A 37 -8.80 0.93 4.02
N GLY A 38 -7.56 0.60 3.63
CA GLY A 38 -6.85 -0.62 4.01
C GLY A 38 -6.19 -0.55 5.39
N GLY A 39 -5.01 -1.16 5.53
CA GLY A 39 -4.28 -1.25 6.80
C GLY A 39 -3.88 0.11 7.38
N LEU A 40 -3.33 1.01 6.54
CA LEU A 40 -2.99 2.38 6.94
C LEU A 40 -4.24 3.24 7.07
N GLY A 41 -5.16 3.17 6.11
CA GLY A 41 -6.38 3.97 6.09
C GLY A 41 -7.31 3.69 7.27
N SER A 42 -7.38 2.46 7.76
CA SER A 42 -8.26 2.09 8.88
C SER A 42 -8.01 2.93 10.14
N PRO A 43 -6.80 2.98 10.72
CA PRO A 43 -6.51 3.83 11.89
C PRO A 43 -6.57 5.32 11.54
N VAL A 44 -6.11 5.74 10.35
CA VAL A 44 -6.24 7.13 9.89
C VAL A 44 -7.69 7.60 9.97
N LEU A 45 -8.59 6.90 9.30
CA LEU A 45 -10.01 7.21 9.23
C LEU A 45 -10.66 7.24 10.61
N ALA A 46 -10.36 6.25 11.46
CA ALA A 46 -10.91 6.17 12.80
C ALA A 46 -10.49 7.39 13.66
N TYR A 47 -9.22 7.77 13.67
CA TYR A 47 -8.73 8.88 14.47
C TYR A 47 -9.15 10.24 13.91
N LEU A 48 -9.19 10.44 12.59
CA LEU A 48 -9.68 11.68 11.99
C LEU A 48 -11.18 11.89 12.28
N ALA A 49 -11.98 10.81 12.19
CA ALA A 49 -13.40 10.87 12.54
C ALA A 49 -13.61 11.14 14.03
N ALA A 50 -12.87 10.46 14.90
CA ALA A 50 -12.93 10.68 16.36
C ALA A 50 -12.49 12.11 16.74
N ALA A 51 -11.49 12.67 16.07
CA ALA A 51 -11.02 14.05 16.25
C ALA A 51 -12.03 15.10 15.78
N GLY A 52 -13.01 14.73 14.96
CA GLY A 52 -14.04 15.64 14.48
C GLY A 52 -13.62 16.46 13.25
N ILE A 53 -12.88 15.84 12.32
CA ILE A 53 -12.67 16.42 10.99
C ILE A 53 -14.03 16.57 10.32
N GLY A 54 -14.37 17.80 9.90
CA GLY A 54 -15.71 18.14 9.44
C GLY A 54 -16.19 17.34 8.24
N ARG A 55 -15.29 17.04 7.30
CA ARG A 55 -15.59 16.19 6.14
C ARG A 55 -14.41 15.28 5.80
N ILE A 56 -14.70 14.00 5.65
CA ILE A 56 -13.73 13.00 5.21
C ILE A 56 -14.25 12.38 3.92
N VAL A 57 -13.42 12.40 2.89
CA VAL A 57 -13.64 11.68 1.62
C VAL A 57 -12.80 10.43 1.66
N VAL A 58 -13.43 9.27 1.51
CA VAL A 58 -12.78 7.95 1.50
C VAL A 58 -12.83 7.40 0.09
N VAL A 59 -11.66 7.10 -0.49
CA VAL A 59 -11.55 6.51 -1.83
C VAL A 59 -10.91 5.13 -1.72
N ASP A 60 -11.64 4.09 -2.11
CA ASP A 60 -11.14 2.70 -2.15
C ASP A 60 -12.05 1.88 -3.06
N ASP A 61 -11.53 1.18 -4.05
CA ASP A 61 -12.27 0.37 -5.01
C ASP A 61 -12.34 -1.12 -4.65
N ASP A 62 -11.68 -1.53 -3.57
CA ASP A 62 -11.62 -2.91 -3.12
C ASP A 62 -12.86 -3.34 -2.30
N THR A 63 -12.98 -4.65 -2.16
CA THR A 63 -13.87 -5.31 -1.19
C THR A 63 -13.09 -5.84 0.01
N VAL A 64 -13.79 -6.02 1.13
CA VAL A 64 -13.21 -6.61 2.34
C VAL A 64 -12.93 -8.09 2.11
N ASP A 65 -11.71 -8.52 2.40
CA ASP A 65 -11.29 -9.93 2.35
C ASP A 65 -10.88 -10.40 3.76
N VAL A 66 -11.05 -11.68 4.05
CA VAL A 66 -10.70 -12.27 5.34
C VAL A 66 -9.21 -12.08 5.69
N THR A 67 -8.32 -12.11 4.69
CA THR A 67 -6.88 -11.87 4.84
C THR A 67 -6.54 -10.43 5.21
N ASN A 68 -7.49 -9.52 5.09
CA ASN A 68 -7.33 -8.12 5.45
C ASN A 68 -7.55 -7.86 6.95
N LEU A 69 -8.39 -8.68 7.62
CA LEU A 69 -8.91 -8.39 8.96
C LEU A 69 -7.81 -8.31 10.04
N GLN A 70 -6.66 -8.96 9.82
CA GLN A 70 -5.53 -8.90 10.76
C GLN A 70 -4.87 -7.50 10.88
N ARG A 71 -5.17 -6.55 9.95
CA ARG A 71 -4.62 -5.19 9.94
C ARG A 71 -5.63 -4.09 9.58
N GLN A 72 -6.77 -4.42 9.00
CA GLN A 72 -7.80 -3.47 8.57
C GLN A 72 -8.92 -3.41 9.62
N ILE A 73 -8.62 -2.80 10.76
CA ILE A 73 -9.42 -2.84 12.00
C ILE A 73 -10.78 -2.11 11.94
N LEU A 74 -11.09 -1.45 10.83
CA LEU A 74 -12.43 -0.89 10.60
C LEU A 74 -13.47 -1.94 10.23
N TYR A 75 -13.03 -3.14 9.85
CA TYR A 75 -13.91 -4.20 9.35
C TYR A 75 -13.96 -5.38 10.31
N ASP A 76 -15.04 -6.13 10.24
CA ASP A 76 -15.18 -7.41 10.92
C ASP A 76 -15.53 -8.53 9.92
N THR A 77 -15.64 -9.76 10.43
CA THR A 77 -15.90 -10.95 9.60
C THR A 77 -17.21 -10.87 8.81
N ALA A 78 -18.21 -10.15 9.32
CA ALA A 78 -19.49 -9.98 8.63
C ALA A 78 -19.41 -9.00 7.44
N ASP A 79 -18.34 -8.23 7.35
CA ASP A 79 -18.10 -7.27 6.25
C ASP A 79 -17.43 -7.94 5.02
N VAL A 80 -16.97 -9.19 5.12
CA VAL A 80 -16.28 -9.88 4.01
C VAL A 80 -17.14 -9.89 2.75
N GLY A 81 -16.55 -9.45 1.62
CA GLY A 81 -17.22 -9.29 0.33
C GLY A 81 -17.88 -7.92 0.11
N ALA A 82 -18.01 -7.09 1.14
CA ALA A 82 -18.58 -5.75 1.00
C ALA A 82 -17.55 -4.70 0.54
N PRO A 83 -17.95 -3.63 -0.17
CA PRO A 83 -17.04 -2.56 -0.59
C PRO A 83 -16.42 -1.84 0.63
N LYS A 84 -15.09 -1.73 0.66
CA LYS A 84 -14.34 -1.12 1.78
C LYS A 84 -14.77 0.30 2.07
N ALA A 85 -14.84 1.18 1.07
CA ALA A 85 -15.21 2.58 1.25
C ALA A 85 -16.58 2.73 1.92
N SER A 86 -17.58 1.95 1.49
CA SER A 86 -18.94 2.00 2.04
C SER A 86 -18.99 1.54 3.49
N ARG A 87 -18.33 0.40 3.81
CA ARG A 87 -18.31 -0.12 5.17
C ARG A 87 -17.53 0.77 6.12
N ALA A 88 -16.39 1.33 5.66
CA ALA A 88 -15.67 2.35 6.43
C ALA A 88 -16.58 3.52 6.77
N ALA A 89 -17.30 4.09 5.80
CA ALA A 89 -18.18 5.23 6.04
C ALA A 89 -19.29 4.92 7.05
N GLU A 90 -19.88 3.72 7.03
CA GLU A 90 -20.88 3.30 8.02
C GLU A 90 -20.28 3.27 9.44
N ARG A 91 -19.10 2.66 9.62
CA ARG A 91 -18.39 2.61 10.89
C ARG A 91 -18.02 3.99 11.41
N LEU A 92 -17.53 4.87 10.52
CA LEU A 92 -17.15 6.23 10.90
C LEU A 92 -18.35 7.09 11.28
N ARG A 93 -19.49 6.96 10.59
CA ARG A 93 -20.75 7.64 10.99
C ARG A 93 -21.28 7.15 12.32
N ALA A 94 -21.14 5.85 12.61
CA ALA A 94 -21.48 5.30 13.93
C ALA A 94 -20.54 5.82 15.03
N LEU A 95 -19.23 5.95 14.74
CA LEU A 95 -18.24 6.49 15.65
C LEU A 95 -18.48 7.97 15.92
N ASN A 96 -18.74 8.78 14.90
CA ASN A 96 -19.00 10.22 15.00
C ASN A 96 -20.09 10.68 14.02
N PRO A 97 -21.35 10.77 14.46
CA PRO A 97 -22.47 11.19 13.62
C PRO A 97 -22.49 12.70 13.28
N GLN A 98 -21.55 13.47 13.80
CA GLN A 98 -21.49 14.94 13.63
C GLN A 98 -20.66 15.38 12.41
N ILE A 99 -19.96 14.45 11.75
CA ILE A 99 -19.10 14.72 10.62
C ILE A 99 -19.68 14.18 9.32
N ALA A 100 -19.32 14.80 8.20
CA ALA A 100 -19.69 14.32 6.88
C ALA A 100 -18.68 13.28 6.37
N ILE A 101 -19.16 12.13 5.90
CA ILE A 101 -18.35 11.09 5.28
C ILE A 101 -18.86 10.80 3.88
N ASP A 102 -18.02 11.03 2.89
CA ASP A 102 -18.26 10.67 1.49
C ASP A 102 -17.47 9.41 1.15
N ALA A 103 -18.18 8.35 0.82
CA ALA A 103 -17.58 7.07 0.41
C ALA A 103 -17.59 6.97 -1.12
N LEU A 104 -16.42 6.83 -1.71
CA LEU A 104 -16.23 6.67 -3.14
C LEU A 104 -15.62 5.29 -3.40
N ALA A 105 -16.47 4.33 -3.79
CA ALA A 105 -16.02 2.99 -4.17
C ALA A 105 -15.51 3.01 -5.62
N VAL A 106 -14.45 3.76 -5.86
CA VAL A 106 -13.83 3.96 -7.17
C VAL A 106 -12.31 3.93 -7.03
N ARG A 107 -11.64 3.54 -8.10
CA ARG A 107 -10.19 3.65 -8.18
C ARG A 107 -9.77 5.11 -8.22
N PHE A 108 -8.72 5.44 -7.45
CA PHE A 108 -8.05 6.72 -7.58
C PHE A 108 -7.14 6.68 -8.81
N ASP A 109 -7.45 7.46 -9.83
CA ASP A 109 -6.76 7.45 -11.13
C ASP A 109 -6.52 8.87 -11.68
N ALA A 110 -5.84 8.98 -12.82
CA ALA A 110 -5.52 10.26 -13.45
C ALA A 110 -6.76 11.08 -13.82
N GLY A 111 -7.90 10.42 -14.07
CA GLY A 111 -9.15 11.08 -14.47
C GLY A 111 -9.85 11.80 -13.31
N ASN A 112 -9.69 11.30 -12.07
CA ASN A 112 -10.38 11.86 -10.89
C ASN A 112 -9.43 12.52 -9.87
N ALA A 113 -8.14 12.26 -9.93
CA ALA A 113 -7.16 12.65 -8.91
C ALA A 113 -7.17 14.16 -8.62
N ARG A 114 -7.06 15.01 -9.63
CA ARG A 114 -7.01 16.47 -9.45
C ARG A 114 -8.32 17.04 -8.89
N GLU A 115 -9.45 16.53 -9.35
CA GLU A 115 -10.77 16.97 -8.87
C GLU A 115 -10.89 16.66 -7.37
N LEU A 116 -10.59 15.44 -6.96
CA LEU A 116 -10.70 15.00 -5.57
C LEU A 116 -9.73 15.76 -4.65
N VAL A 117 -8.48 15.94 -5.06
CA VAL A 117 -7.46 16.66 -4.29
C VAL A 117 -7.79 18.15 -4.14
N ARG A 118 -8.36 18.77 -5.17
CA ARG A 118 -8.76 20.20 -5.14
C ARG A 118 -9.81 20.50 -4.08
N LEU A 119 -10.69 19.54 -3.79
CA LEU A 119 -11.83 19.72 -2.87
C LEU A 119 -11.45 19.66 -1.38
N VAL A 120 -10.20 19.32 -1.04
CA VAL A 120 -9.78 19.07 0.32
C VAL A 120 -8.62 19.96 0.77
N ASP A 121 -8.34 19.96 2.05
CA ASP A 121 -7.27 20.76 2.66
C ASP A 121 -5.99 19.93 2.84
N VAL A 122 -6.13 18.62 3.11
CA VAL A 122 -5.04 17.66 3.31
C VAL A 122 -5.41 16.33 2.65
N VAL A 123 -4.45 15.69 2.03
CA VAL A 123 -4.56 14.31 1.54
C VAL A 123 -3.76 13.39 2.45
N VAL A 124 -4.31 12.21 2.73
CA VAL A 124 -3.59 11.14 3.44
C VAL A 124 -3.50 9.93 2.51
N ASP A 125 -2.28 9.60 2.14
CA ASP A 125 -1.98 8.46 1.28
C ASP A 125 -1.79 7.19 2.12
N GLY A 126 -2.78 6.31 2.06
CA GLY A 126 -2.75 4.96 2.64
C GLY A 126 -2.63 3.86 1.59
N SER A 127 -2.21 4.20 0.37
CA SER A 127 -2.08 3.25 -0.73
C SER A 127 -0.86 2.33 -0.57
N ASP A 128 -0.92 1.16 -1.19
CA ASP A 128 0.13 0.15 -1.14
C ASP A 128 0.85 -0.05 -2.49
N THR A 129 0.39 0.60 -3.57
CA THR A 129 1.02 0.54 -4.89
C THR A 129 1.87 1.76 -5.18
N PHE A 130 2.99 1.58 -5.88
CA PHE A 130 3.84 2.70 -6.30
C PHE A 130 3.13 3.62 -7.27
N SER A 131 2.38 3.08 -8.23
CA SER A 131 1.62 3.88 -9.21
C SER A 131 0.68 4.87 -8.52
N THR A 132 -0.07 4.42 -7.52
CA THR A 132 -0.97 5.29 -6.74
C THR A 132 -0.19 6.35 -5.97
N ARG A 133 0.94 6.02 -5.33
CA ARG A 133 1.77 6.99 -4.59
C ARG A 133 2.27 8.12 -5.49
N TYR A 134 2.78 7.79 -6.69
CA TYR A 134 3.20 8.82 -7.65
C TYR A 134 2.03 9.67 -8.11
N LEU A 135 0.88 9.05 -8.36
CA LEU A 135 -0.34 9.74 -8.77
C LEU A 135 -0.84 10.72 -7.71
N VAL A 136 -0.88 10.28 -6.43
CA VAL A 136 -1.25 11.11 -5.27
C VAL A 136 -0.29 12.28 -5.13
N ASN A 137 1.01 12.01 -5.12
CA ASN A 137 2.03 13.04 -5.03
C ASN A 137 1.91 14.08 -6.16
N ASP A 138 1.75 13.62 -7.40
CA ASP A 138 1.66 14.52 -8.55
C ASP A 138 0.42 15.40 -8.47
N ALA A 139 -0.74 14.81 -8.13
CA ALA A 139 -1.97 15.57 -7.96
C ALA A 139 -1.86 16.58 -6.80
N CYS A 140 -1.26 16.17 -5.67
CA CYS A 140 -1.09 17.04 -4.51
C CYS A 140 -0.17 18.23 -4.79
N VAL A 141 0.95 18.01 -5.45
CA VAL A 141 1.87 19.09 -5.84
C VAL A 141 1.22 20.06 -6.83
N LEU A 142 0.54 19.55 -7.85
CA LEU A 142 -0.12 20.36 -8.87
C LEU A 142 -1.30 21.19 -8.32
N GLU A 143 -1.98 20.69 -7.28
CA GLU A 143 -3.09 21.40 -6.62
C GLU A 143 -2.63 22.15 -5.35
N GLY A 144 -1.33 22.14 -5.02
CA GLY A 144 -0.78 22.82 -3.86
C GLY A 144 -1.30 22.31 -2.53
N LYS A 145 -1.53 20.99 -2.41
CA LYS A 145 -2.04 20.34 -1.20
C LYS A 145 -0.97 19.47 -0.56
N PRO A 146 -0.86 19.44 0.77
CA PRO A 146 0.03 18.51 1.45
C PRO A 146 -0.50 17.06 1.34
N ASP A 147 0.42 16.15 1.08
CA ASP A 147 0.23 14.71 1.11
C ASP A 147 0.91 14.12 2.34
N VAL A 148 0.13 13.51 3.22
CA VAL A 148 0.64 12.77 4.37
C VAL A 148 0.85 11.32 3.95
N HIS A 149 2.03 11.04 3.45
CA HIS A 149 2.44 9.74 2.94
C HIS A 149 2.83 8.77 4.05
N GLY A 150 2.39 7.52 3.95
CA GLY A 150 2.82 6.40 4.78
C GLY A 150 3.07 5.15 3.96
N ALA A 151 4.06 4.35 4.36
CA ALA A 151 4.29 3.04 3.76
C ALA A 151 4.79 2.04 4.81
N ILE A 152 4.49 0.77 4.60
CA ILE A 152 4.85 -0.32 5.52
C ILE A 152 5.31 -1.55 4.72
N PHE A 153 6.27 -2.27 5.30
CA PHE A 153 6.72 -3.55 4.76
C PHE A 153 7.29 -4.39 5.91
N ARG A 154 6.78 -5.60 6.12
CA ARG A 154 7.17 -6.50 7.23
C ARG A 154 7.09 -5.82 8.59
N PHE A 155 8.22 -5.35 9.12
CA PHE A 155 8.36 -4.63 10.39
C PHE A 155 8.78 -3.17 10.19
N ASP A 156 9.03 -2.76 8.94
CA ASP A 156 9.50 -1.42 8.60
C ASP A 156 8.35 -0.53 8.18
N GLY A 157 8.30 0.66 8.77
CA GLY A 157 7.37 1.73 8.42
C GLY A 157 8.10 3.00 8.03
N GLN A 158 7.52 3.77 7.15
CA GLN A 158 8.01 5.11 6.81
C GLN A 158 6.86 6.10 6.68
N LEU A 159 7.15 7.35 7.02
CA LEU A 159 6.17 8.43 7.05
C LEU A 159 6.85 9.75 6.71
N SER A 160 6.20 10.58 5.91
CA SER A 160 6.61 11.94 5.58
C SER A 160 5.42 12.80 5.19
N VAL A 161 5.62 14.12 5.11
CA VAL A 161 4.67 15.06 4.51
C VAL A 161 5.31 15.62 3.24
N PHE A 162 4.73 15.28 2.10
CA PHE A 162 5.16 15.73 0.78
C PHE A 162 4.26 16.83 0.22
N GLY A 163 4.74 17.58 -0.79
CA GLY A 163 3.95 18.57 -1.51
C GLY A 163 3.54 19.80 -0.68
N ALA A 164 3.93 19.89 0.58
CA ALA A 164 3.71 21.08 1.38
C ALA A 164 4.58 22.26 0.88
N PRO A 165 4.10 23.52 1.01
CA PRO A 165 4.83 24.68 0.52
C PRO A 165 6.29 24.76 1.01
N GLY A 166 7.24 24.85 0.07
CA GLY A 166 8.68 24.88 0.35
C GLY A 166 9.33 23.55 0.70
N GLY A 167 8.55 22.48 0.88
CA GLY A 167 9.05 21.14 1.17
C GLY A 167 9.33 20.30 -0.07
N PRO A 168 9.96 19.13 0.10
CA PRO A 168 10.14 18.15 -0.97
C PRO A 168 8.82 17.51 -1.36
N CYS A 169 8.77 16.91 -2.55
CA CYS A 169 7.73 15.99 -2.95
C CYS A 169 8.28 14.55 -2.97
N TYR A 170 7.41 13.56 -3.18
CA TYR A 170 7.80 12.15 -3.22
C TYR A 170 8.87 11.89 -4.30
N ARG A 171 8.78 12.59 -5.45
CA ARG A 171 9.78 12.47 -6.54
C ARG A 171 11.14 13.08 -6.20
N CYS A 172 11.25 13.95 -5.20
CA CYS A 172 12.56 14.41 -4.72
C CYS A 172 13.33 13.27 -4.02
N LEU A 173 12.63 12.32 -3.40
CA LEU A 173 13.22 11.17 -2.72
C LEU A 173 13.32 9.96 -3.64
N TYR A 174 12.28 9.74 -4.44
CA TYR A 174 12.15 8.63 -5.40
C TYR A 174 11.83 9.18 -6.79
N PRO A 175 12.83 9.60 -7.58
CA PRO A 175 12.61 10.21 -8.90
C PRO A 175 11.85 9.31 -9.87
N GLU A 176 12.14 8.02 -9.82
CA GLU A 176 11.51 6.98 -10.63
C GLU A 176 11.01 5.82 -9.75
N PRO A 177 9.94 5.14 -10.16
CA PRO A 177 9.49 3.95 -9.43
C PRO A 177 10.54 2.85 -9.50
N PRO A 178 10.72 2.09 -8.42
CA PRO A 178 11.57 0.92 -8.45
C PRO A 178 11.01 -0.09 -9.46
N PRO A 179 11.86 -0.94 -10.07
CA PRO A 179 11.42 -2.10 -10.83
C PRO A 179 10.52 -2.99 -9.95
N GLU A 180 9.40 -3.47 -10.51
CA GLU A 180 8.41 -4.27 -9.75
C GLU A 180 9.00 -5.56 -9.16
N ASP A 181 9.95 -6.17 -9.87
CA ASP A 181 10.65 -7.38 -9.48
C ASP A 181 11.62 -7.19 -8.29
N LEU A 182 11.98 -5.95 -7.94
CA LEU A 182 12.89 -5.66 -6.83
C LEU A 182 12.18 -5.36 -5.51
N VAL A 183 10.90 -5.01 -5.53
CA VAL A 183 10.16 -4.65 -4.31
C VAL A 183 8.88 -5.47 -4.21
N PRO A 184 8.89 -6.54 -3.42
CA PRO A 184 7.69 -7.35 -3.20
C PRO A 184 6.58 -6.51 -2.56
N SER A 185 5.35 -6.76 -2.98
CA SER A 185 4.16 -6.14 -2.39
C SER A 185 3.95 -6.61 -0.93
N CYS A 186 3.08 -5.93 -0.18
CA CYS A 186 2.69 -6.37 1.16
C CYS A 186 2.04 -7.77 1.16
N SER A 187 1.40 -8.16 0.06
CA SER A 187 0.81 -9.49 -0.10
C SER A 187 1.87 -10.58 -0.29
N GLU A 188 3.04 -10.22 -0.81
CA GLU A 188 4.17 -11.15 -1.04
C GLU A 188 5.13 -11.19 0.15
N GLY A 189 5.47 -10.02 0.69
CA GLY A 189 6.46 -9.90 1.76
C GLY A 189 5.89 -10.09 3.17
N GLY A 190 4.58 -9.97 3.31
CA GLY A 190 3.90 -9.92 4.60
C GLY A 190 4.04 -8.57 5.31
N VAL A 191 3.20 -8.34 6.30
CA VAL A 191 3.22 -7.15 7.15
C VAL A 191 2.66 -7.46 8.53
N LEU A 192 3.32 -6.98 9.57
CA LEU A 192 2.80 -7.06 10.93
C LEU A 192 1.61 -6.09 11.07
N GLY A 193 0.42 -6.60 11.43
CA GLY A 193 -0.81 -5.79 11.43
C GLY A 193 -0.74 -4.55 12.33
N VAL A 194 -0.13 -4.64 13.50
CA VAL A 194 0.03 -3.50 14.42
C VAL A 194 0.90 -2.38 13.82
N LEU A 195 1.83 -2.70 12.91
CA LEU A 195 2.64 -1.67 12.24
C LEU A 195 1.78 -0.74 11.39
N ALA A 196 0.75 -1.27 10.72
CA ALA A 196 -0.23 -0.46 10.00
C ALA A 196 -0.95 0.51 10.95
N GLY A 197 -1.30 0.06 12.16
CA GLY A 197 -1.84 0.89 13.23
C GLY A 197 -0.87 2.01 13.64
N MET A 198 0.40 1.68 13.89
CA MET A 198 1.43 2.66 14.28
C MET A 198 1.59 3.75 13.21
N VAL A 199 1.87 3.37 11.96
CA VAL A 199 2.11 4.33 10.88
C VAL A 199 0.85 5.15 10.58
N GLY A 200 -0.32 4.51 10.48
CA GLY A 200 -1.57 5.22 10.20
C GLY A 200 -1.99 6.18 11.33
N THR A 201 -1.72 5.87 12.60
CA THR A 201 -1.94 6.84 13.68
C THR A 201 -0.99 8.02 13.61
N PHE A 202 0.26 7.83 13.23
CA PHE A 202 1.18 8.93 12.93
C PHE A 202 0.68 9.76 11.72
N GLN A 203 0.17 9.15 10.66
CA GLN A 203 -0.42 9.88 9.54
C GLN A 203 -1.60 10.75 10.00
N ALA A 204 -2.51 10.21 10.81
CA ALA A 204 -3.62 10.98 11.38
C ALA A 204 -3.11 12.17 12.21
N ASN A 205 -2.06 11.97 13.01
CA ASN A 205 -1.44 13.03 13.80
C ASN A 205 -0.85 14.13 12.92
N GLU A 206 -0.13 13.77 11.84
CA GLU A 206 0.44 14.75 10.90
C GLU A 206 -0.67 15.55 10.19
N ALA A 207 -1.74 14.90 9.76
CA ALA A 207 -2.89 15.58 9.16
C ALA A 207 -3.53 16.58 10.14
N ILE A 208 -3.71 16.21 11.41
CA ILE A 208 -4.22 17.10 12.47
C ILE A 208 -3.27 18.28 12.69
N LYS A 209 -1.95 18.05 12.78
CA LYS A 209 -0.95 19.12 12.94
C LYS A 209 -0.98 20.12 11.79
N LEU A 210 -1.07 19.63 10.54
CA LEU A 210 -1.19 20.49 9.35
C LEU A 210 -2.45 21.36 9.40
N ILE A 211 -3.61 20.78 9.76
CA ILE A 211 -4.88 21.49 9.84
C ILE A 211 -4.85 22.54 10.96
N LEU A 212 -4.30 22.19 12.12
CA LEU A 212 -4.22 23.09 13.25
C LEU A 212 -3.10 24.14 13.13
N GLY A 213 -2.10 23.90 12.29
CA GLY A 213 -0.91 24.74 12.20
C GLY A 213 -0.08 24.72 13.49
N ILE A 214 0.03 23.57 14.13
CA ILE A 214 0.75 23.39 15.42
C ILE A 214 1.91 22.40 15.28
N GLY A 215 2.86 22.52 16.21
CA GLY A 215 4.04 21.64 16.24
C GLY A 215 4.90 21.79 14.99
N THR A 216 5.65 20.75 14.67
CA THR A 216 6.52 20.68 13.49
C THR A 216 6.09 19.48 12.63
N PRO A 217 5.30 19.69 11.57
CA PRO A 217 4.97 18.60 10.63
C PRO A 217 6.22 18.00 9.99
N LEU A 218 6.13 16.78 9.49
CA LEU A 218 7.23 16.04 8.86
C LEU A 218 7.57 16.54 7.44
N VAL A 219 7.47 17.83 7.20
CA VAL A 219 7.88 18.47 5.95
C VAL A 219 9.40 18.50 5.89
N GLY A 220 10.00 17.91 4.85
CA GLY A 220 11.45 17.77 4.73
C GLY A 220 12.09 16.76 5.69
N ARG A 221 11.28 15.86 6.24
CA ARG A 221 11.71 14.84 7.19
C ARG A 221 11.05 13.50 6.84
N LEU A 222 11.83 12.43 6.86
CA LEU A 222 11.36 11.06 6.72
C LEU A 222 11.51 10.35 8.06
N LEU A 223 10.40 9.95 8.66
CA LEU A 223 10.39 9.13 9.85
C LEU A 223 10.47 7.65 9.42
N LEU A 224 11.48 6.94 9.90
CA LEU A 224 11.66 5.51 9.69
C LEU A 224 11.39 4.78 11.00
N ILE A 225 10.46 3.83 10.97
CA ILE A 225 10.01 3.04 12.11
C ILE A 225 10.43 1.60 11.89
N ASP A 226 11.23 1.07 12.80
CA ASP A 226 11.54 -0.33 12.92
C ASP A 226 10.74 -0.89 14.10
N ALA A 227 9.65 -1.61 13.80
CA ALA A 227 8.77 -2.15 14.82
C ALA A 227 9.34 -3.39 15.50
N LEU A 228 10.34 -4.07 14.89
CA LEU A 228 10.98 -5.24 15.48
C LEU A 228 11.86 -4.85 16.67
N ASP A 229 12.69 -3.81 16.47
CA ASP A 229 13.61 -3.32 17.50
C ASP A 229 13.06 -2.08 18.25
N ALA A 230 11.82 -1.68 17.98
CA ALA A 230 11.18 -0.48 18.56
C ALA A 230 12.01 0.80 18.37
N ARG A 231 12.62 0.97 17.20
CA ARG A 231 13.46 2.12 16.86
C ARG A 231 12.71 3.08 15.94
N VAL A 232 12.94 4.37 16.17
CA VAL A 232 12.44 5.44 15.30
C VAL A 232 13.60 6.33 14.92
N ARG A 233 13.79 6.56 13.63
CA ARG A 233 14.82 7.45 13.09
C ARG A 233 14.16 8.56 12.28
N ASP A 234 14.69 9.77 12.43
CA ASP A 234 14.27 10.97 11.72
C ASP A 234 15.39 11.37 10.75
N VAL A 235 15.10 11.28 9.46
CA VAL A 235 16.05 11.55 8.38
C VAL A 235 15.61 12.81 7.64
N ARG A 236 16.52 13.77 7.46
CA ARG A 236 16.23 14.96 6.66
C ARG A 236 16.22 14.62 5.18
N ILE A 237 15.21 15.14 4.50
CA ILE A 237 15.07 15.06 3.04
C ILE A 237 14.96 16.49 2.49
N ALA A 238 15.75 16.79 1.47
CA ALA A 238 15.75 18.10 0.84
C ALA A 238 14.86 18.10 -0.41
N ARG A 239 14.31 19.27 -0.75
CA ARG A 239 13.72 19.50 -2.06
C ARG A 239 14.83 19.47 -3.10
N ASP A 240 14.62 18.72 -4.17
CA ASP A 240 15.55 18.67 -5.30
C ASP A 240 15.23 19.82 -6.28
N PRO A 241 16.16 20.75 -6.53
CA PRO A 241 15.98 21.81 -7.52
C PRO A 241 15.74 21.29 -8.95
N ALA A 242 16.26 20.11 -9.27
CA ALA A 242 16.09 19.47 -10.57
C ALA A 242 14.87 18.54 -10.64
N CYS A 243 14.07 18.45 -9.58
CA CYS A 243 12.88 17.58 -9.56
C CYS A 243 11.93 17.91 -10.73
N PRO A 244 11.52 16.92 -11.54
CA PRO A 244 10.68 17.17 -12.72
C PRO A 244 9.27 17.63 -12.38
N LEU A 245 8.83 17.52 -11.12
CA LEU A 245 7.50 17.94 -10.69
C LEU A 245 7.51 19.22 -9.87
N CYS A 246 8.34 19.31 -8.82
CA CYS A 246 8.34 20.46 -7.91
C CYS A 246 9.63 21.31 -7.98
N GLY A 247 10.58 20.97 -8.85
CA GLY A 247 11.84 21.71 -9.01
C GLY A 247 11.70 23.13 -9.55
N GLU A 248 12.82 23.74 -9.94
CA GLU A 248 12.83 25.11 -10.48
C GLU A 248 12.28 25.18 -11.90
N THR A 249 12.44 24.11 -12.70
CA THR A 249 11.95 23.99 -14.08
C THR A 249 11.14 22.70 -14.24
N PRO A 250 9.91 22.65 -13.69
CA PRO A 250 9.11 21.42 -13.72
C PRO A 250 8.70 21.06 -15.16
N THR A 251 8.80 19.78 -15.50
CA THR A 251 8.38 19.23 -16.79
C THR A 251 7.07 18.43 -16.68
N ILE A 252 6.71 18.00 -15.46
CA ILE A 252 5.44 17.32 -15.18
C ILE A 252 4.41 18.39 -14.83
N THR A 253 3.48 18.64 -15.74
CA THR A 253 2.42 19.65 -15.61
C THR A 253 1.02 19.07 -15.53
N GLU A 254 0.90 17.77 -15.78
CA GLU A 254 -0.36 17.03 -15.74
C GLU A 254 -0.20 15.76 -14.90
N VAL A 255 -1.29 15.32 -14.33
CA VAL A 255 -1.32 14.04 -13.60
C VAL A 255 -1.38 12.93 -14.64
N GLY A 256 -0.24 12.33 -14.93
CA GLY A 256 -0.14 11.21 -15.87
C GLY A 256 -0.06 9.84 -15.21
N GLY A 257 0.23 9.81 -13.93
CA GLY A 257 0.65 8.59 -13.25
C GLY A 257 1.99 8.06 -13.80
N VAL A 258 2.61 7.20 -13.04
CA VAL A 258 3.61 6.30 -13.62
C VAL A 258 2.80 5.06 -14.01
N PRO A 259 2.81 4.60 -15.27
CA PRO A 259 2.20 3.33 -15.58
C PRO A 259 2.80 2.31 -14.60
N ASP A 260 1.97 1.45 -14.03
CA ASP A 260 2.49 0.23 -13.43
C ASP A 260 3.41 -0.32 -14.50
N ARG A 261 4.72 -0.25 -14.27
CA ARG A 261 5.67 -0.74 -15.27
C ARG A 261 5.31 -2.20 -15.39
N ALA A 262 4.66 -2.54 -16.49
CA ALA A 262 4.48 -3.94 -16.84
C ALA A 262 5.87 -4.57 -16.71
N ALA A 263 5.99 -5.59 -15.89
CA ALA A 263 7.24 -6.32 -15.78
C ALA A 263 7.77 -6.53 -17.19
N PRO A 264 9.06 -6.32 -17.48
CA PRO A 264 9.60 -6.44 -18.81
C PRO A 264 9.07 -7.76 -19.39
N PRO A 265 8.66 -7.78 -20.66
CA PRO A 265 8.03 -8.97 -21.23
C PRO A 265 8.93 -10.16 -20.92
N SER A 266 8.42 -11.09 -20.13
CA SER A 266 9.16 -12.30 -19.78
C SER A 266 9.45 -13.04 -21.09
N THR A 267 10.70 -13.39 -21.33
CA THR A 267 11.05 -14.27 -22.44
C THR A 267 10.69 -15.71 -22.14
N VAL A 268 10.20 -15.97 -20.90
CA VAL A 268 9.73 -17.28 -20.46
C VAL A 268 8.21 -17.35 -20.64
N PRO A 269 7.67 -18.40 -21.31
CA PRO A 269 6.24 -18.55 -21.46
C PRO A 269 5.53 -18.71 -20.12
N GLU A 270 4.40 -18.01 -19.99
CA GLU A 270 3.51 -18.09 -18.83
C GLU A 270 2.47 -19.20 -19.04
N LEU A 271 2.16 -19.95 -18.01
CA LEU A 271 1.09 -20.92 -18.00
C LEU A 271 -0.06 -20.41 -17.13
N ASP A 272 -1.28 -20.50 -17.63
CA ASP A 272 -2.47 -20.48 -16.80
C ASP A 272 -2.66 -21.84 -16.11
N LEU A 273 -3.69 -21.97 -15.27
CA LEU A 273 -3.91 -23.19 -14.50
C LEU A 273 -4.17 -24.43 -15.35
N ASP A 274 -4.84 -24.30 -16.50
CA ASP A 274 -5.14 -25.44 -17.37
C ASP A 274 -3.89 -25.91 -18.11
N ALA A 275 -3.09 -24.96 -18.61
CA ALA A 275 -1.81 -25.25 -19.26
C ALA A 275 -0.78 -25.79 -18.25
N PHE A 276 -0.84 -25.34 -16.98
CA PHE A 276 -0.04 -25.86 -15.88
C PHE A 276 -0.32 -27.36 -15.64
N ASP A 277 -1.59 -27.75 -15.50
CA ASP A 277 -1.98 -29.15 -15.33
C ASP A 277 -1.56 -30.01 -16.52
N ALA A 278 -1.77 -29.51 -17.74
CA ALA A 278 -1.35 -30.22 -18.96
C ALA A 278 0.18 -30.40 -19.01
N ALA A 279 0.97 -29.42 -18.58
CA ALA A 279 2.43 -29.51 -18.54
C ALA A 279 2.90 -30.56 -17.51
N LEU A 280 2.31 -30.59 -16.33
CA LEU A 280 2.63 -31.60 -15.31
C LEU A 280 2.23 -33.00 -15.77
N ALA A 281 1.05 -33.16 -16.39
CA ALA A 281 0.61 -34.43 -16.98
C ALA A 281 1.52 -34.92 -18.10
N ALA A 282 2.16 -34.01 -18.84
CA ALA A 282 3.15 -34.32 -19.85
C ALA A 282 4.58 -34.61 -19.28
N GLY A 283 4.72 -34.64 -17.96
CA GLY A 283 5.96 -35.00 -17.28
C GLY A 283 6.89 -33.82 -16.97
N ALA A 284 6.39 -32.58 -17.01
CA ALA A 284 7.15 -31.45 -16.48
C ALA A 284 7.28 -31.54 -14.95
N LEU A 285 8.43 -31.08 -14.44
CA LEU A 285 8.72 -31.05 -13.01
C LEU A 285 8.29 -29.67 -12.44
N LEU A 286 7.59 -29.70 -11.32
CA LEU A 286 7.25 -28.48 -10.59
C LEU A 286 8.44 -28.04 -9.73
N LEU A 287 8.90 -26.81 -9.93
CA LEU A 287 9.92 -26.16 -9.11
C LEU A 287 9.27 -25.07 -8.25
N ASP A 288 9.16 -25.35 -6.96
CA ASP A 288 8.63 -24.41 -5.96
C ASP A 288 9.77 -23.52 -5.44
N VAL A 289 9.71 -22.23 -5.81
CA VAL A 289 10.73 -21.25 -5.41
C VAL A 289 10.33 -20.40 -4.21
N ARG A 290 9.30 -20.81 -3.47
CA ARG A 290 8.91 -20.18 -2.20
C ARG A 290 9.99 -20.37 -1.14
N ASP A 291 10.09 -19.39 -0.23
CA ASP A 291 10.95 -19.48 0.92
C ASP A 291 10.47 -20.57 1.91
N PRO A 292 11.34 -21.12 2.78
CA PRO A 292 10.95 -22.19 3.71
C PRO A 292 9.76 -21.87 4.59
N HIS A 293 9.64 -20.62 5.05
CA HIS A 293 8.51 -20.19 5.89
C HIS A 293 7.18 -20.10 5.09
N GLU A 294 7.24 -19.76 3.79
CA GLU A 294 6.06 -19.79 2.92
C GLU A 294 5.60 -21.23 2.64
N ARG A 295 6.56 -22.16 2.48
CA ARG A 295 6.27 -23.58 2.28
C ARG A 295 5.71 -24.27 3.51
N ALA A 296 6.09 -23.79 4.71
CA ALA A 296 5.54 -24.29 5.97
C ALA A 296 4.03 -24.05 6.11
N LEU A 297 3.46 -23.15 5.30
CA LEU A 297 2.01 -22.90 5.24
C LEU A 297 1.27 -23.92 4.38
N GLY A 298 1.96 -24.74 3.63
CA GLY A 298 1.41 -25.79 2.79
C GLY A 298 2.41 -26.20 1.71
N GLU A 299 2.71 -27.49 1.62
CA GLU A 299 3.61 -28.06 0.61
C GLU A 299 2.85 -28.50 -0.64
N VAL A 300 3.46 -28.33 -1.80
CA VAL A 300 2.95 -28.89 -3.05
C VAL A 300 3.56 -30.28 -3.24
N PRO A 301 2.75 -31.37 -3.22
CA PRO A 301 3.26 -32.71 -3.36
C PRO A 301 4.07 -32.91 -4.65
N GLY A 302 5.26 -33.52 -4.53
CA GLY A 302 6.11 -33.81 -5.67
C GLY A 302 6.90 -32.64 -6.25
N ALA A 303 6.76 -31.43 -5.70
CA ALA A 303 7.55 -30.27 -6.13
C ALA A 303 9.02 -30.37 -5.66
N ILE A 304 9.92 -29.97 -6.54
CA ILE A 304 11.32 -29.72 -6.17
C ILE A 304 11.38 -28.35 -5.49
N ALA A 305 11.95 -28.28 -4.30
CA ALA A 305 11.98 -27.07 -3.51
C ALA A 305 13.37 -26.42 -3.52
N ILE A 306 13.48 -25.30 -4.24
CA ILE A 306 14.67 -24.46 -4.23
C ILE A 306 14.21 -23.01 -4.09
N PRO A 307 14.38 -22.38 -2.91
CA PRO A 307 14.00 -20.98 -2.71
C PRO A 307 14.67 -20.06 -3.74
N ALA A 308 13.91 -19.04 -4.21
CA ALA A 308 14.41 -18.05 -5.16
C ALA A 308 15.74 -17.41 -4.69
N THR A 309 15.88 -17.17 -3.38
CA THR A 309 17.06 -16.60 -2.75
C THR A 309 18.33 -17.46 -2.85
N THR A 310 18.18 -18.77 -3.06
CA THR A 310 19.30 -19.73 -3.18
C THR A 310 19.36 -20.39 -4.56
N LEU A 311 18.46 -20.02 -5.47
CA LEU A 311 18.31 -20.69 -6.78
C LEU A 311 19.63 -20.69 -7.57
N GLU A 312 20.28 -19.54 -7.71
CA GLU A 312 21.50 -19.42 -8.49
C GLU A 312 22.62 -20.34 -8.00
N ALA A 313 22.77 -20.46 -6.67
CA ALA A 313 23.76 -21.36 -6.07
C ALA A 313 23.40 -22.85 -6.22
N ARG A 314 22.10 -23.17 -6.38
CA ARG A 314 21.57 -24.54 -6.40
C ARG A 314 21.07 -25.01 -7.77
N MET A 315 21.20 -24.19 -8.83
CA MET A 315 20.82 -24.58 -10.20
C MET A 315 21.50 -25.87 -10.66
N HIS A 316 22.69 -26.14 -10.16
CA HIS A 316 23.44 -27.36 -10.49
C HIS A 316 22.78 -28.66 -10.01
N GLU A 317 21.80 -28.58 -9.12
CA GLU A 317 20.98 -29.72 -8.67
C GLU A 317 19.91 -30.10 -9.70
N LEU A 318 19.63 -29.23 -10.67
CA LEU A 318 18.61 -29.40 -11.69
C LEU A 318 19.19 -29.96 -13.00
N ASP A 319 18.45 -30.86 -13.64
CA ASP A 319 18.81 -31.41 -14.96
C ASP A 319 18.35 -30.49 -16.08
N THR A 320 19.28 -29.91 -16.83
CA THR A 320 18.98 -28.99 -17.95
C THR A 320 18.19 -29.63 -19.10
N ALA A 321 18.15 -30.97 -19.18
CA ALA A 321 17.37 -31.71 -20.19
C ALA A 321 15.88 -31.85 -19.82
N LYS A 322 15.51 -31.55 -18.60
CA LYS A 322 14.13 -31.66 -18.10
C LYS A 322 13.30 -30.40 -18.42
N THR A 323 11.99 -30.56 -18.37
CA THR A 323 11.03 -29.44 -18.45
C THR A 323 10.65 -29.01 -17.05
N TYR A 324 10.69 -27.73 -16.76
CA TYR A 324 10.31 -27.17 -15.46
C TYR A 324 9.16 -26.20 -15.58
N VAL A 325 8.21 -26.32 -14.66
CA VAL A 325 7.23 -25.26 -14.38
C VAL A 325 7.58 -24.66 -13.03
N VAL A 326 7.99 -23.40 -13.04
CA VAL A 326 8.38 -22.69 -11.84
C VAL A 326 7.15 -22.05 -11.20
N ALA A 327 6.96 -22.25 -9.92
CA ALA A 327 5.86 -21.67 -9.18
C ALA A 327 6.33 -20.98 -7.89
N CYS A 328 5.65 -19.91 -7.52
CA CYS A 328 5.74 -19.27 -6.22
C CYS A 328 4.33 -18.91 -5.75
N ARG A 329 4.20 -18.15 -4.69
CA ARG A 329 2.89 -17.83 -4.10
C ARG A 329 1.94 -17.12 -5.09
N VAL A 330 2.42 -16.05 -5.79
CA VAL A 330 1.60 -15.14 -6.62
C VAL A 330 2.15 -14.90 -8.04
N GLY A 331 3.16 -15.65 -8.48
CA GLY A 331 3.71 -15.53 -9.84
C GLY A 331 4.97 -14.67 -9.98
N THR A 332 5.23 -13.69 -9.13
CA THR A 332 6.33 -12.72 -9.26
C THR A 332 7.71 -13.37 -9.13
N LYS A 333 7.99 -14.05 -8.00
CA LYS A 333 9.27 -14.75 -7.79
C LYS A 333 9.50 -15.85 -8.83
N SER A 334 8.45 -16.55 -9.26
CA SER A 334 8.56 -17.63 -10.25
C SER A 334 8.91 -17.11 -11.64
N ARG A 335 8.42 -15.94 -12.03
CA ARG A 335 8.81 -15.28 -13.29
C ARG A 335 10.29 -14.97 -13.31
N TRP A 336 10.79 -14.31 -12.26
CA TRP A 336 12.22 -14.03 -12.10
C TRP A 336 13.06 -15.31 -12.12
N ALA A 337 12.68 -16.32 -11.35
CA ALA A 337 13.40 -17.59 -11.25
C ALA A 337 13.45 -18.34 -12.59
N ALA A 338 12.32 -18.37 -13.31
CA ALA A 338 12.24 -18.97 -14.64
C ALA A 338 13.13 -18.26 -15.67
N GLN A 339 13.21 -16.93 -15.60
CA GLN A 339 14.12 -16.15 -16.45
C GLN A 339 15.59 -16.51 -16.15
N ARG A 340 15.98 -16.60 -14.88
CA ARG A 340 17.34 -17.01 -14.47
C ARG A 340 17.71 -18.42 -14.93
N LEU A 341 16.78 -19.36 -14.84
CA LEU A 341 17.00 -20.71 -15.37
C LEU A 341 17.22 -20.68 -16.90
N LYS A 342 16.43 -19.89 -17.62
CA LYS A 342 16.58 -19.75 -19.06
C LYS A 342 17.94 -19.15 -19.46
N GLU A 343 18.37 -18.10 -18.75
CA GLU A 343 19.71 -17.50 -18.92
C GLU A 343 20.84 -18.47 -18.61
N ALA A 344 20.62 -19.41 -17.67
CA ALA A 344 21.55 -20.49 -17.33
C ALA A 344 21.51 -21.69 -18.31
N GLY A 345 20.74 -21.60 -19.40
CA GLY A 345 20.73 -22.61 -20.47
C GLY A 345 19.65 -23.69 -20.35
N PHE A 346 18.68 -23.57 -19.46
CA PHE A 346 17.53 -24.48 -19.39
C PHE A 346 16.58 -24.19 -20.56
N GLY A 347 16.46 -25.15 -21.49
CA GLY A 347 15.72 -24.93 -22.75
C GLY A 347 14.19 -24.93 -22.60
N ARG A 348 13.64 -25.60 -21.60
CA ARG A 348 12.20 -25.85 -21.42
C ARG A 348 11.76 -25.41 -20.01
N VAL A 349 11.57 -24.11 -19.85
CA VAL A 349 11.17 -23.49 -18.58
C VAL A 349 9.92 -22.65 -18.82
N TYR A 350 8.97 -22.82 -17.95
CA TYR A 350 7.70 -22.09 -17.87
C TYR A 350 7.50 -21.56 -16.46
N HIS A 351 6.61 -20.59 -16.26
CA HIS A 351 6.19 -20.22 -14.92
C HIS A 351 4.66 -20.13 -14.81
N LEU A 352 4.14 -20.42 -13.64
CA LEU A 352 2.73 -20.30 -13.32
C LEU A 352 2.39 -18.82 -13.11
N ARG A 353 1.52 -18.25 -13.97
CA ARG A 353 1.21 -16.80 -14.01
C ARG A 353 0.74 -16.25 -12.68
N ASP A 354 -0.33 -16.82 -12.12
CA ASP A 354 -1.00 -16.31 -10.93
C ASP A 354 -0.56 -17.01 -9.64
N GLY A 355 0.48 -17.86 -9.75
CA GLY A 355 1.08 -18.56 -8.63
C GLY A 355 0.21 -19.64 -7.99
N LEU A 356 0.70 -20.20 -6.90
CA LEU A 356 0.06 -21.29 -6.17
C LEU A 356 -1.22 -20.88 -5.44
N LEU A 357 -1.43 -19.59 -5.16
CA LEU A 357 -2.69 -19.13 -4.58
C LEU A 357 -3.87 -19.32 -5.52
N ALA A 358 -3.69 -19.09 -6.81
CA ALA A 358 -4.73 -19.36 -7.80
C ALA A 358 -5.04 -20.85 -7.90
N LEU A 359 -4.03 -21.72 -7.75
CA LEU A 359 -4.21 -23.16 -7.69
C LEU A 359 -5.02 -23.57 -6.44
N ALA A 360 -4.68 -23.04 -5.27
CA ALA A 360 -5.40 -23.29 -4.02
C ALA A 360 -6.86 -22.79 -4.06
N ALA A 361 -7.11 -21.65 -4.71
CA ALA A 361 -8.47 -21.14 -4.90
C ALA A 361 -9.33 -22.03 -5.82
N ARG A 362 -8.70 -22.72 -6.78
CA ARG A 362 -9.39 -23.65 -7.69
C ARG A 362 -9.64 -25.02 -7.08
N ASP A 363 -8.69 -25.52 -6.30
CA ASP A 363 -8.71 -26.87 -5.76
C ASP A 363 -8.42 -26.86 -4.24
N ALA A 364 -9.47 -27.11 -3.45
CA ALA A 364 -9.39 -27.17 -1.99
C ALA A 364 -8.49 -28.30 -1.45
N ALA A 365 -8.02 -29.23 -2.29
CA ALA A 365 -7.03 -30.23 -1.91
C ALA A 365 -5.62 -29.61 -1.73
N PHE A 366 -5.39 -28.43 -2.29
CA PHE A 366 -4.19 -27.61 -2.06
C PHE A 366 -4.43 -26.62 -0.93
N ASP A 367 -4.47 -27.12 0.30
CA ASP A 367 -4.49 -26.24 1.49
C ASP A 367 -3.10 -25.61 1.66
N LEU A 368 -2.95 -24.40 1.14
CA LEU A 368 -1.71 -23.63 1.19
C LEU A 368 -1.72 -22.58 2.32
N PHE A 369 -2.73 -22.66 3.20
CA PHE A 369 -2.90 -21.83 4.40
C PHE A 369 -3.51 -22.64 5.54
#